data_10ab4d43d7c81819c41c4d1e54d7d8b6
#
_entry.id   10ab4d43d7c81819c41c4d1e54d7d8b6
#
_cell.length_a   1.000
_cell.length_b   1.000
_cell.length_c   1.000
_cell.angle_alpha   90.00
_cell.angle_beta   90.00
_cell.angle_gamma   90.00
#
_symmetry.space_group_name_H-M   'P 1'
#
loop_
_entity.id
_entity.type
_entity.pdbx_description
1 polymer ?
#
loop_
_entity_poly.entity_id
_entity_poly.type
_entity_poly.pdbx_seq_one_letter_code
_entity_poly.pdbx_strand_id
1 'polypeptide(L)'
;WKWGLYATAIYESDNERFTASLGLRADANNYSSKMKNMLDQLSPRLSLSYRIAGDIYLNANAGRYYELPPYTVMGFKDNDGNYVNKGNALQYIRSDQAGLGLEYRPSSFLKFTAEGFYKHYNRYPMSVIDSIPLASKGTDYGVMGNEAVTSTATGRAYGM
;
A
#
# COMPACT_ATOMS: atom_id res chain seq x y z
N TRP A 1 -14.97 -13.55 6.25
CA TRP A 1 -13.62 -14.13 6.22
C TRP A 1 -12.66 -13.28 5.37
N LYS A 2 -11.38 -13.32 5.71
CA LYS A 2 -10.27 -12.70 4.97
C LYS A 2 -9.15 -13.73 4.90
N TRP A 3 -8.48 -13.82 3.77
CA TRP A 3 -7.35 -14.69 3.56
C TRP A 3 -6.34 -14.08 2.59
N GLY A 4 -5.11 -14.53 2.63
CA GLY A 4 -4.04 -14.08 1.76
C GLY A 4 -2.98 -15.15 1.60
N LEU A 5 -2.32 -15.13 0.46
CA LEU A 5 -1.15 -15.94 0.14
C LEU A 5 0.02 -15.02 -0.17
N TYR A 6 1.22 -15.44 0.18
CA TYR A 6 2.43 -14.73 -0.21
C TYR A 6 3.57 -15.72 -0.49
N ALA A 7 4.47 -15.27 -1.36
CA ALA A 7 5.72 -15.95 -1.63
C ALA A 7 6.82 -14.89 -1.76
N THR A 8 8.03 -15.23 -1.35
CA THR A 8 9.21 -14.38 -1.49
C THR A 8 10.38 -15.22 -1.95
N ALA A 9 11.10 -14.73 -2.97
CA ALA A 9 12.37 -15.27 -3.41
C ALA A 9 13.46 -14.23 -3.16
N ILE A 10 14.59 -14.68 -2.61
CA ILE A 10 15.74 -13.82 -2.33
C ILE A 10 16.92 -14.41 -3.10
N TYR A 11 17.61 -13.56 -3.82
CA TYR A 11 18.87 -13.87 -4.47
C TYR A 11 19.98 -13.01 -3.88
N GLU A 12 21.08 -13.63 -3.56
CA GLU A 12 22.29 -12.97 -3.09
C GLU A 12 23.46 -13.42 -3.96
N SER A 13 24.26 -12.48 -4.47
CA SER A 13 25.41 -12.79 -5.30
C SER A 13 26.56 -13.37 -4.45
N ASP A 14 27.37 -14.25 -5.05
CA ASP A 14 28.50 -14.93 -4.37
C ASP A 14 29.51 -13.95 -3.72
N ASN A 15 29.64 -12.75 -4.25
CA ASN A 15 30.51 -11.70 -3.72
C ASN A 15 29.83 -10.78 -2.69
N GLU A 16 28.59 -11.13 -2.27
CA GLU A 16 27.78 -10.39 -1.29
C GLU A 16 27.54 -8.90 -1.64
N ARG A 17 27.76 -8.52 -2.91
CA ARG A 17 27.59 -7.13 -3.35
C ARG A 17 26.19 -6.80 -3.80
N PHE A 18 25.44 -7.80 -4.26
CA PHE A 18 24.12 -7.61 -4.80
C PHE A 18 23.11 -8.55 -4.14
N THR A 19 22.04 -7.96 -3.62
CA THR A 19 20.89 -8.70 -3.09
C THR A 19 19.64 -8.24 -3.82
N ALA A 20 18.84 -9.19 -4.28
CA ALA A 20 17.53 -8.94 -4.86
C ALA A 20 16.46 -9.73 -4.11
N SER A 21 15.34 -9.13 -3.81
CA SER A 21 14.18 -9.79 -3.23
C SER A 21 12.96 -9.54 -4.10
N LEU A 22 12.32 -10.61 -4.54
CA LEU A 22 11.07 -10.59 -5.29
C LEU A 22 9.96 -11.18 -4.42
N GLY A 23 8.97 -10.37 -4.09
CA GLY A 23 7.80 -10.78 -3.32
C GLY A 23 6.54 -10.75 -4.17
N LEU A 24 5.64 -11.69 -3.92
CA LEU A 24 4.32 -11.72 -4.50
C LEU A 24 3.31 -12.01 -3.39
N ARG A 25 2.30 -11.15 -3.26
CA ARG A 25 1.22 -11.34 -2.31
C ARG A 25 -0.12 -11.17 -3.01
N ALA A 26 -1.11 -11.93 -2.60
CA ALA A 26 -2.48 -11.77 -3.04
C ALA A 26 -3.43 -11.90 -1.86
N ASP A 27 -4.37 -10.99 -1.74
CA ASP A 27 -5.34 -10.93 -0.64
C ASP A 27 -6.76 -11.01 -1.20
N ALA A 28 -7.68 -11.57 -0.42
CA ALA A 28 -9.10 -11.57 -0.72
C ALA A 28 -9.96 -11.55 0.56
N ASN A 29 -11.17 -11.05 0.45
CA ASN A 29 -12.19 -11.17 1.49
C ASN A 29 -13.60 -11.21 0.89
N ASN A 30 -14.58 -11.53 1.70
CA ASN A 30 -15.97 -11.68 1.26
C ASN A 30 -16.84 -10.44 1.52
N TYR A 31 -16.26 -9.28 1.79
CA TYR A 31 -17.02 -8.07 2.06
C TYR A 31 -17.78 -7.58 0.82
N SER A 32 -17.11 -7.36 -0.29
CA SER A 32 -17.74 -6.93 -1.55
C SER A 32 -17.40 -7.88 -2.71
N SER A 33 -18.14 -7.77 -3.82
CA SER A 33 -17.88 -8.55 -5.03
C SER A 33 -16.47 -8.28 -5.60
N LYS A 34 -15.97 -7.04 -5.50
CA LYS A 34 -14.66 -6.61 -5.98
C LYS A 34 -13.49 -7.04 -5.10
N MET A 35 -13.77 -7.46 -3.86
CA MET A 35 -12.73 -7.92 -2.92
C MET A 35 -12.59 -9.45 -2.89
N LYS A 36 -13.46 -10.18 -3.58
CA LYS A 36 -13.45 -11.65 -3.58
C LYS A 36 -12.38 -12.26 -4.46
N ASN A 37 -12.08 -11.63 -5.60
CA ASN A 37 -11.10 -12.15 -6.54
C ASN A 37 -9.69 -11.78 -6.08
N MET A 38 -8.90 -12.78 -5.70
CA MET A 38 -7.53 -12.62 -5.22
C MET A 38 -6.59 -12.00 -6.26
N LEU A 39 -6.82 -12.26 -7.55
CA LEU A 39 -5.97 -11.73 -8.63
C LEU A 39 -6.12 -10.20 -8.80
N ASP A 40 -7.25 -9.63 -8.38
CA ASP A 40 -7.47 -8.18 -8.41
C ASP A 40 -6.67 -7.43 -7.34
N GLN A 41 -6.14 -8.16 -6.34
CA GLN A 41 -5.29 -7.67 -5.25
C GLN A 41 -3.88 -8.28 -5.30
N LEU A 42 -3.38 -8.55 -6.51
CA LEU A 42 -2.02 -9.06 -6.70
C LEU A 42 -0.98 -7.95 -6.44
N SER A 43 -0.09 -8.20 -5.48
CA SER A 43 0.90 -7.26 -4.93
C SER A 43 2.33 -7.71 -5.25
N PRO A 44 2.85 -7.47 -6.47
CA PRO A 44 4.27 -7.70 -6.76
C PRO A 44 5.12 -6.65 -6.05
N ARG A 45 6.28 -7.10 -5.54
CA ARG A 45 7.26 -6.26 -4.84
C ARG A 45 8.66 -6.66 -5.26
N LEU A 46 9.49 -5.67 -5.54
CA LEU A 46 10.91 -5.83 -5.84
C LEU A 46 11.72 -4.96 -4.88
N SER A 47 12.78 -5.53 -4.33
CA SER A 47 13.77 -4.79 -3.55
C SER A 47 15.15 -5.19 -4.02
N LEU A 48 16.01 -4.22 -4.25
CA LEU A 48 17.36 -4.38 -4.74
C LEU A 48 18.31 -3.63 -3.78
N SER A 49 19.43 -4.26 -3.46
CA SER A 49 20.52 -3.64 -2.72
C SER A 49 21.84 -3.94 -3.43
N TYR A 50 22.62 -2.90 -3.68
CA TYR A 50 23.92 -3.02 -4.32
C TYR A 50 24.99 -2.27 -3.54
N ARG A 51 26.02 -2.98 -3.08
CA ARG A 51 27.20 -2.39 -2.45
C ARG A 51 28.12 -1.79 -3.51
N ILE A 52 28.10 -0.47 -3.64
CA ILE A 52 28.88 0.27 -4.65
C ILE A 52 30.37 0.19 -4.34
N ALA A 53 30.76 0.57 -3.11
CA ALA A 53 32.15 0.56 -2.66
C ALA A 53 32.18 0.58 -1.13
N GLY A 54 33.08 -0.20 -0.52
CA GLY A 54 33.28 -0.24 0.93
C GLY A 54 31.95 -0.39 1.69
N ASP A 55 31.59 0.64 2.44
CA ASP A 55 30.39 0.68 3.28
C ASP A 55 29.23 1.49 2.68
N ILE A 56 29.24 1.72 1.37
CA ILE A 56 28.23 2.48 0.62
C ILE A 56 27.32 1.52 -0.15
N TYR A 57 26.00 1.62 0.09
CA TYR A 57 24.97 0.82 -0.54
C TYR A 57 23.97 1.69 -1.30
N LEU A 58 23.59 1.24 -2.48
CA LEU A 58 22.45 1.75 -3.25
C LEU A 58 21.28 0.80 -3.06
N ASN A 59 20.17 1.31 -2.56
CA ASN A 59 18.95 0.56 -2.33
C ASN A 59 17.86 1.08 -3.25
N ALA A 60 17.14 0.17 -3.90
CA ALA A 60 15.98 0.51 -4.72
C ALA A 60 14.82 -0.43 -4.38
N ASN A 61 13.62 0.10 -4.36
CA ASN A 61 12.42 -0.70 -4.17
C ASN A 61 11.30 -0.23 -5.09
N ALA A 62 10.47 -1.17 -5.52
CA ALA A 62 9.25 -0.87 -6.24
C ALA A 62 8.19 -1.93 -5.90
N GLY A 63 6.94 -1.52 -5.81
CA GLY A 63 5.90 -2.50 -5.51
C GLY A 63 4.49 -1.93 -5.55
N ARG A 64 3.57 -2.87 -5.64
CA ARG A 64 2.13 -2.61 -5.50
C ARG A 64 1.65 -3.17 -4.18
N TYR A 65 0.85 -2.37 -3.50
CA TYR A 65 0.33 -2.69 -2.17
C TYR A 65 -1.18 -2.50 -2.16
N TYR A 66 -1.86 -3.37 -1.43
CA TYR A 66 -3.30 -3.27 -1.21
C TYR A 66 -3.59 -3.24 0.29
N GLU A 67 -4.48 -2.32 0.67
CA GLU A 67 -4.92 -2.11 2.03
C GLU A 67 -6.44 -2.10 2.09
N LEU A 68 -7.01 -2.68 3.15
CA LEU A 68 -8.45 -2.56 3.39
C LEU A 68 -8.80 -1.11 3.73
N PRO A 69 -9.92 -0.60 3.21
CA PRO A 69 -10.49 0.64 3.73
C PRO A 69 -10.75 0.54 5.23
N PRO A 70 -10.78 1.68 5.96
CA PRO A 70 -11.11 1.69 7.38
C PRO A 70 -12.41 0.94 7.68
N TYR A 71 -12.46 0.23 8.82
CA TYR A 71 -13.65 -0.53 9.20
C TYR A 71 -14.87 0.36 9.44
N THR A 72 -14.70 1.62 9.81
CA THR A 72 -15.78 2.61 9.89
C THR A 72 -16.46 2.80 8.54
N VAL A 73 -15.67 2.94 7.47
CA VAL A 73 -16.16 2.99 6.08
C VAL A 73 -16.88 1.71 5.69
N MET A 74 -16.28 0.56 5.99
CA MET A 74 -16.87 -0.75 5.67
C MET A 74 -18.15 -1.01 6.46
N GLY A 75 -18.22 -0.50 7.69
CA GLY A 75 -19.34 -0.70 8.61
C GLY A 75 -20.51 0.27 8.43
N PHE A 76 -20.39 1.29 7.58
CA PHE A 76 -21.43 2.29 7.40
C PHE A 76 -22.75 1.68 6.92
N LYS A 77 -23.84 2.02 7.64
CA LYS A 77 -25.21 1.55 7.35
C LYS A 77 -26.14 2.74 7.12
N ASP A 78 -27.15 2.51 6.30
CA ASP A 78 -28.30 3.41 6.17
C ASP A 78 -29.27 3.28 7.34
N ASN A 79 -30.35 4.04 7.30
CA ASN A 79 -31.41 4.02 8.33
C ASN A 79 -32.16 2.68 8.38
N ASP A 80 -32.11 1.91 7.29
CA ASP A 80 -32.73 0.58 7.19
C ASP A 80 -31.78 -0.55 7.66
N GLY A 81 -30.56 -0.20 8.07
CA GLY A 81 -29.55 -1.14 8.58
C GLY A 81 -28.74 -1.85 7.49
N ASN A 82 -28.83 -1.43 6.20
CA ASN A 82 -28.07 -2.03 5.12
C ASN A 82 -26.64 -1.47 5.05
N TYR A 83 -25.68 -2.32 4.72
CA TYR A 83 -24.30 -1.91 4.50
C TYR A 83 -24.16 -1.21 3.14
N VAL A 84 -24.23 0.12 3.14
CA VAL A 84 -24.24 0.96 1.91
C VAL A 84 -22.96 0.76 1.09
N ASN A 85 -21.81 0.84 1.72
CA ASN A 85 -20.51 0.76 1.04
C ASN A 85 -20.20 -0.65 0.51
N LYS A 86 -20.83 -1.67 1.05
CA LYS A 86 -20.82 -3.01 0.47
C LYS A 86 -21.61 -3.04 -0.85
N GLY A 87 -22.75 -2.39 -0.89
CA GLY A 87 -23.56 -2.20 -2.11
C GLY A 87 -22.84 -1.40 -3.18
N ASN A 88 -22.05 -0.38 -2.78
CA ASN A 88 -21.22 0.43 -3.67
C ASN A 88 -19.97 -0.33 -4.19
N ALA A 89 -19.87 -1.62 -3.93
CA ALA A 89 -18.76 -2.48 -4.36
C ALA A 89 -17.37 -1.92 -3.97
N LEU A 90 -17.25 -1.44 -2.71
CA LEU A 90 -16.00 -0.93 -2.16
C LEU A 90 -14.83 -1.87 -2.43
N GLN A 91 -13.66 -1.32 -2.73
CA GLN A 91 -12.46 -2.04 -3.13
C GLN A 91 -11.33 -1.84 -2.11
N TYR A 92 -10.28 -2.69 -2.21
CA TYR A 92 -9.01 -2.41 -1.57
C TYR A 92 -8.41 -1.11 -2.13
N ILE A 93 -7.88 -0.28 -1.24
CA ILE A 93 -7.05 0.86 -1.61
C ILE A 93 -5.76 0.31 -2.23
N ARG A 94 -5.37 0.83 -3.41
CA ARG A 94 -4.14 0.44 -4.10
C ARG A 94 -3.10 1.54 -3.98
N SER A 95 -1.87 1.17 -3.63
CA SER A 95 -0.71 2.05 -3.64
C SER A 95 0.40 1.45 -4.49
N ASP A 96 0.78 2.12 -5.56
CA ASP A 96 1.96 1.81 -6.37
C ASP A 96 3.11 2.70 -5.86
N GLN A 97 4.23 2.10 -5.46
CA GLN A 97 5.32 2.79 -4.76
C GLN A 97 6.65 2.47 -5.41
N ALA A 98 7.55 3.46 -5.42
CA ALA A 98 8.96 3.30 -5.78
C ALA A 98 9.82 4.16 -4.85
N GLY A 99 10.99 3.66 -4.50
CA GLY A 99 11.99 4.35 -3.68
C GLY A 99 13.40 4.06 -4.17
N LEU A 100 14.28 5.03 -3.98
CA LEU A 100 15.70 4.94 -4.25
C LEU A 100 16.47 5.61 -3.11
N GLY A 101 17.46 4.95 -2.55
CA GLY A 101 18.21 5.44 -1.42
C GLY A 101 19.69 5.10 -1.46
N LEU A 102 20.49 5.96 -0.87
CA LEU A 102 21.89 5.72 -0.54
C LEU A 102 22.03 5.50 0.95
N GLU A 103 22.83 4.51 1.32
CA GLU A 103 23.15 4.19 2.68
C GLU A 103 24.66 4.11 2.85
N TYR A 104 25.17 4.76 3.91
CA TYR A 104 26.58 4.73 4.29
C TYR A 104 26.73 4.25 5.72
N ARG A 105 27.48 3.17 5.92
CA ARG A 105 27.74 2.52 7.22
C ARG A 105 29.22 2.62 7.60
N PRO A 106 29.72 3.77 8.07
CA PRO A 106 31.13 3.94 8.43
C PRO A 106 31.60 3.06 9.60
N SER A 107 30.68 2.53 10.38
CA SER A 107 30.98 1.62 11.48
C SER A 107 29.76 0.78 11.85
N SER A 108 29.93 -0.22 12.71
CA SER A 108 28.84 -1.09 13.18
C SER A 108 27.73 -0.37 13.97
N PHE A 109 28.04 0.80 14.52
CA PHE A 109 27.13 1.60 15.35
C PHE A 109 26.63 2.88 14.68
N LEU A 110 27.11 3.20 13.47
CA LEU A 110 26.74 4.43 12.76
C LEU A 110 26.28 4.14 11.34
N LYS A 111 25.10 4.70 11.00
CA LYS A 111 24.48 4.54 9.69
C LYS A 111 23.84 5.87 9.27
N PHE A 112 24.12 6.30 8.04
CA PHE A 112 23.46 7.41 7.37
C PHE A 112 22.65 6.88 6.21
N THR A 113 21.43 7.39 6.05
CA THR A 113 20.56 7.03 4.94
C THR A 113 19.92 8.28 4.36
N ALA A 114 19.92 8.39 3.02
CA ALA A 114 19.17 9.37 2.27
C ALA A 114 18.30 8.61 1.26
N GLU A 115 16.99 8.82 1.30
CA GLU A 115 16.03 8.08 0.47
C GLU A 115 15.01 9.04 -0.15
N GLY A 116 14.79 8.93 -1.46
CA GLY A 116 13.68 9.54 -2.15
C GLY A 116 12.61 8.52 -2.47
N PHE A 117 11.34 8.89 -2.35
CA PHE A 117 10.21 8.01 -2.65
C PHE A 117 9.11 8.70 -3.46
N TYR A 118 8.38 7.87 -4.20
CA TYR A 118 7.13 8.25 -4.86
C TYR A 118 6.07 7.19 -4.60
N LYS A 119 4.84 7.64 -4.28
CA LYS A 119 3.67 6.79 -4.07
C LYS A 119 2.50 7.33 -4.86
N HIS A 120 1.81 6.44 -5.57
CA HIS A 120 0.58 6.73 -6.29
C HIS A 120 -0.56 5.89 -5.73
N TYR A 121 -1.58 6.56 -5.21
CA TYR A 121 -2.76 5.93 -4.63
C TYR A 121 -3.90 5.89 -5.63
N ASN A 122 -4.60 4.77 -5.67
CA ASN A 122 -5.79 4.54 -6.46
C ASN A 122 -6.85 3.84 -5.62
N ARG A 123 -8.10 3.90 -6.06
CA ARG A 123 -9.23 3.26 -5.39
C ARG A 123 -9.40 3.74 -3.94
N TYR A 124 -8.97 4.97 -3.65
CA TYR A 124 -9.16 5.54 -2.32
C TYR A 124 -10.64 5.88 -2.12
N PRO A 125 -11.21 5.71 -0.90
CA PRO A 125 -12.60 6.07 -0.62
C PRO A 125 -12.87 7.55 -0.86
N MET A 126 -13.87 7.83 -1.69
CA MET A 126 -14.37 9.18 -2.00
C MET A 126 -15.82 9.29 -1.57
N SER A 127 -16.15 10.32 -0.84
CA SER A 127 -17.51 10.62 -0.40
C SER A 127 -18.46 10.78 -1.59
N VAL A 128 -19.62 10.18 -1.50
CA VAL A 128 -20.71 10.35 -2.48
C VAL A 128 -21.40 11.71 -2.30
N ILE A 129 -21.35 12.28 -1.09
CA ILE A 129 -22.09 13.51 -0.74
C ILE A 129 -21.43 14.74 -1.35
N ASP A 130 -20.10 14.87 -1.18
CA ASP A 130 -19.36 16.08 -1.56
C ASP A 130 -18.22 15.85 -2.54
N SER A 131 -18.02 14.59 -2.98
CA SER A 131 -16.94 14.19 -3.89
C SER A 131 -15.54 14.53 -3.38
N ILE A 132 -15.35 14.56 -2.05
CA ILE A 132 -14.06 14.79 -1.41
C ILE A 132 -13.46 13.42 -1.01
N PRO A 133 -12.18 13.13 -1.34
CA PRO A 133 -11.50 11.96 -0.83
C PRO A 133 -11.46 11.97 0.71
N LEU A 134 -11.74 10.85 1.36
CA LEU A 134 -11.73 10.79 2.82
C LEU A 134 -10.38 11.20 3.43
N ALA A 135 -9.26 10.97 2.72
CA ALA A 135 -7.94 11.44 3.15
C ALA A 135 -7.83 12.96 3.27
N SER A 136 -8.70 13.73 2.58
CA SER A 136 -8.70 15.20 2.56
C SER A 136 -9.73 15.81 3.50
N LYS A 137 -10.57 15.01 4.15
CA LYS A 137 -11.63 15.46 5.05
C LYS A 137 -11.12 15.66 6.46
N GLY A 138 -10.02 16.10 6.79
CA GLY A 138 -9.58 16.36 8.16
C GLY A 138 -9.95 15.25 9.17
N THR A 139 -9.26 15.19 10.26
CA THR A 139 -9.40 14.09 11.21
C THR A 139 -10.15 14.52 12.47
N ASP A 140 -11.47 14.40 12.48
CA ASP A 140 -12.13 14.10 13.74
C ASP A 140 -12.09 12.58 13.95
N TYR A 141 -11.30 12.18 14.93
CA TYR A 141 -11.13 10.78 15.31
C TYR A 141 -12.51 10.13 15.59
N GLY A 142 -12.89 9.14 14.81
CA GLY A 142 -14.13 8.40 14.97
C GLY A 142 -15.28 8.78 14.04
N VAL A 143 -15.22 9.90 13.35
CA VAL A 143 -16.28 10.37 12.42
C VAL A 143 -15.90 10.06 10.97
N MET A 144 -14.60 9.87 10.67
CA MET A 144 -14.14 9.60 9.31
C MET A 144 -14.68 8.28 8.78
N GLY A 145 -15.43 8.36 7.69
CA GLY A 145 -15.95 7.17 6.99
C GLY A 145 -17.36 6.76 7.42
N ASN A 146 -18.04 7.50 8.29
CA ASN A 146 -19.45 7.25 8.61
C ASN A 146 -20.37 7.85 7.53
N GLU A 147 -20.11 7.52 6.28
CA GLU A 147 -20.82 8.02 5.12
C GLU A 147 -20.72 7.07 3.93
N ALA A 148 -21.57 7.29 2.92
CA ALA A 148 -21.52 6.56 1.67
C ALA A 148 -20.30 6.97 0.85
N VAL A 149 -19.52 5.99 0.38
CA VAL A 149 -18.31 6.22 -0.41
C VAL A 149 -18.22 5.32 -1.64
N THR A 150 -17.41 5.75 -2.60
CA THR A 150 -16.99 4.97 -3.78
C THR A 150 -15.46 4.83 -3.78
N SER A 151 -14.93 3.80 -4.45
CA SER A 151 -13.46 3.57 -4.56
C SER A 151 -12.89 4.24 -5.82
N THR A 152 -13.03 5.55 -5.95
CA THR A 152 -12.72 6.31 -7.18
C THR A 152 -11.62 7.36 -7.02
N ALA A 153 -11.28 7.73 -5.78
CA ALA A 153 -10.28 8.76 -5.55
C ALA A 153 -8.86 8.26 -5.85
N THR A 154 -8.04 9.19 -6.29
CA THR A 154 -6.60 9.00 -6.53
C THR A 154 -5.80 10.02 -5.73
N GLY A 155 -4.54 9.71 -5.48
CA GLY A 155 -3.62 10.60 -4.77
C GLY A 155 -2.17 10.28 -5.07
N ARG A 156 -1.29 11.16 -4.67
CA ARG A 156 0.17 10.96 -4.79
C ARG A 156 0.88 11.54 -3.57
N ALA A 157 1.96 10.89 -3.20
CA ALA A 157 2.90 11.41 -2.20
C ALA A 157 4.33 11.18 -2.70
N TYR A 158 5.20 12.12 -2.44
CA TYR A 158 6.62 12.02 -2.73
C TYR A 158 7.40 12.81 -1.69
N GLY A 159 8.64 12.42 -1.47
CA GLY A 159 9.48 13.05 -0.48
C GLY A 159 10.89 12.50 -0.48
N MET A 160 11.69 13.09 0.39
CA MET A 160 13.07 12.71 0.65
C MET A 160 13.32 12.78 2.15
#